data_91cd2f7c7d3e757ba931cef42c6dc153
#
_entry.id   91cd2f7c7d3e757ba931cef42c6dc153
#
_cell.length_a   1.000
_cell.length_b   1.000
_cell.length_c   1.000
_cell.angle_alpha   90.00
_cell.angle_beta   90.00
_cell.angle_gamma   90.00
#
_symmetry.space_group_name_H-M   'P 1'
#
loop_
_entity.id
_entity.type
_entity.pdbx_description
1 polymer ?
#
loop_
_entity_poly.entity_id
_entity_poly.type
_entity_poly.pdbx_seq_one_letter_code
_entity_poly.pdbx_strand_id
1 'polypeptide(L)'
;MPRKKKPYRIGRSRTGLGLFATEPIKKHAFIVEYKGRRLTNEQAEKMEARGSRYLYEINGRWTIDGSGRRNIGRYANHSCRPNAESHFTKGKIILRAIKAIRPGDEITYDYGDDYYRNVITPRRCKCVKCRQKRAAARRAQRAANARALRRKRRSRARP
;
A
#
# COMPACT_ATOMS: atom_id res chain seq x y z
N MET A 1 1.57 35.07 6.27
CA MET A 1 1.53 33.97 7.25
C MET A 1 2.45 32.84 6.78
N PRO A 2 3.36 32.30 7.59
CA PRO A 2 4.22 31.20 7.18
C PRO A 2 3.33 29.98 6.85
N ARG A 3 3.57 29.37 5.70
CA ARG A 3 2.88 28.13 5.31
C ARG A 3 3.16 27.06 6.37
N LYS A 4 2.11 26.56 7.02
CA LYS A 4 2.23 25.47 8.00
C LYS A 4 2.96 24.29 7.34
N LYS A 5 4.09 23.89 7.89
CA LYS A 5 4.92 22.80 7.39
C LYS A 5 4.06 21.54 7.36
N LYS A 6 4.09 20.83 6.25
CA LYS A 6 3.33 19.57 6.13
C LYS A 6 4.05 18.48 6.94
N PRO A 7 3.32 17.65 7.71
CA PRO A 7 3.91 16.64 8.57
C PRO A 7 4.41 15.41 7.81
N TYR A 8 4.73 15.55 6.52
CA TYR A 8 5.20 14.47 5.67
C TYR A 8 6.10 14.96 4.53
N ARG A 9 6.87 14.03 3.98
CA ARG A 9 7.70 14.20 2.79
C ARG A 9 7.53 13.01 1.83
N ILE A 10 7.85 13.22 0.56
CA ILE A 10 7.99 12.15 -0.42
C ILE A 10 9.44 11.63 -0.34
N GLY A 11 9.61 10.31 -0.39
CA GLY A 11 10.92 9.68 -0.34
C GLY A 11 10.93 8.32 -1.04
N ARG A 12 12.10 7.68 -1.08
CA ARG A 12 12.23 6.33 -1.66
C ARG A 12 11.56 5.30 -0.76
N SER A 13 10.73 4.47 -1.36
CA SER A 13 10.10 3.29 -0.77
C SER A 13 10.47 2.05 -1.57
N ARG A 14 10.06 0.88 -1.10
CA ARG A 14 10.26 -0.41 -1.79
C ARG A 14 9.45 -0.56 -3.07
N THR A 15 8.44 0.27 -3.25
CA THR A 15 7.54 0.27 -4.40
C THR A 15 7.83 1.44 -5.36
N GLY A 16 8.91 2.18 -5.14
CA GLY A 16 9.28 3.38 -5.88
C GLY A 16 9.30 4.60 -4.97
N LEU A 17 8.35 5.52 -5.11
CA LEU A 17 8.17 6.64 -4.18
C LEU A 17 7.14 6.28 -3.12
N GLY A 18 7.31 6.83 -1.92
CA GLY A 18 6.41 6.69 -0.78
C GLY A 18 6.21 8.02 -0.06
N LEU A 19 5.20 8.07 0.79
CA LEU A 19 4.90 9.20 1.66
C LEU A 19 5.37 8.86 3.08
N PHE A 20 6.22 9.68 3.68
CA PHE A 20 6.83 9.44 4.98
C PHE A 20 6.51 10.56 5.96
N ALA A 21 6.16 10.22 7.19
CA ALA A 21 5.96 11.20 8.25
C ALA A 21 7.28 11.92 8.57
N THR A 22 7.24 13.23 8.76
CA THR A 22 8.38 14.06 9.23
C THR A 22 8.19 14.49 10.69
N GLU A 23 6.96 14.43 11.18
CA GLU A 23 6.56 14.78 12.54
C GLU A 23 5.60 13.70 13.06
N PRO A 24 5.38 13.59 14.38
CA PRO A 24 4.38 12.67 14.93
C PRO A 24 2.98 13.01 14.41
N ILE A 25 2.28 12.02 13.87
CA ILE A 25 0.89 12.16 13.43
C ILE A 25 0.02 11.39 14.42
N LYS A 26 -0.91 12.08 15.07
CA LYS A 26 -1.83 11.47 16.04
C LYS A 26 -2.86 10.59 15.34
N LYS A 27 -3.34 9.56 16.03
CA LYS A 27 -4.51 8.78 15.59
C LYS A 27 -5.67 9.72 15.26
N HIS A 28 -6.41 9.42 14.18
CA HIS A 28 -7.52 10.18 13.61
C HIS A 28 -7.15 11.54 13.00
N ALA A 29 -5.87 11.93 12.99
CA ALA A 29 -5.47 13.16 12.33
C ALA A 29 -5.61 13.05 10.81
N PHE A 30 -6.06 14.15 10.19
CA PHE A 30 -6.00 14.32 8.74
C PHE A 30 -4.55 14.35 8.27
N ILE A 31 -4.25 13.64 7.19
CA ILE A 31 -2.91 13.59 6.60
C ILE A 31 -2.89 14.39 5.30
N VAL A 32 -3.63 13.95 4.31
CA VAL A 32 -3.61 14.53 2.96
C VAL A 32 -4.91 14.18 2.23
N GLU A 33 -5.30 15.04 1.29
CA GLU A 33 -6.38 14.77 0.35
C GLU A 33 -5.81 14.05 -0.89
N TYR A 34 -6.52 13.01 -1.36
CA TYR A 34 -6.27 12.39 -2.66
C TYR A 34 -6.99 13.19 -3.73
N LYS A 35 -6.25 13.90 -4.55
CA LYS A 35 -6.77 14.89 -5.52
C LYS A 35 -6.65 14.38 -6.94
N GLY A 36 -7.60 14.79 -7.77
CA GLY A 36 -7.52 14.47 -9.18
C GLY A 36 -8.75 14.95 -9.95
N ARG A 37 -8.74 14.68 -11.24
CA ARG A 37 -9.89 14.93 -12.11
C ARG A 37 -10.97 13.88 -11.85
N ARG A 38 -12.22 14.30 -11.78
CA ARG A 38 -13.36 13.39 -11.75
C ARG A 38 -13.60 12.81 -13.14
N LEU A 39 -13.82 11.53 -13.18
CA LEU A 39 -14.11 10.73 -14.36
C LEU A 39 -15.46 10.06 -14.18
N THR A 40 -16.21 9.90 -15.29
CA THR A 40 -17.32 8.94 -15.35
C THR A 40 -16.77 7.51 -15.37
N ASN A 41 -17.62 6.50 -15.13
CA ASN A 41 -17.20 5.10 -15.19
C ASN A 41 -16.61 4.75 -16.56
N GLU A 42 -17.24 5.16 -17.64
CA GLU A 42 -16.75 4.93 -18.99
C GLU A 42 -15.35 5.52 -19.24
N GLN A 43 -15.10 6.73 -18.72
CA GLN A 43 -13.77 7.36 -18.80
C GLN A 43 -12.74 6.62 -17.94
N ALA A 44 -13.14 6.15 -16.76
CA ALA A 44 -12.28 5.39 -15.86
C ALA A 44 -11.89 4.04 -16.48
N GLU A 45 -12.83 3.30 -17.04
CA GLU A 45 -12.60 2.02 -17.74
C GLU A 45 -11.61 2.19 -18.92
N LYS A 46 -11.80 3.23 -19.74
CA LYS A 46 -10.85 3.55 -20.82
C LYS A 46 -9.45 3.84 -20.33
N MET A 47 -9.31 4.50 -19.18
CA MET A 47 -8.00 4.78 -18.58
C MET A 47 -7.39 3.54 -17.93
N GLU A 48 -8.19 2.71 -17.29
CA GLU A 48 -7.75 1.44 -16.71
C GLU A 48 -7.24 0.49 -17.79
N ALA A 49 -7.97 0.35 -18.90
CA ALA A 49 -7.54 -0.43 -20.06
C ALA A 49 -6.20 0.05 -20.65
N ARG A 50 -5.87 1.34 -20.51
CA ARG A 50 -4.56 1.91 -20.88
C ARG A 50 -3.49 1.75 -19.79
N GLY A 51 -3.79 1.04 -18.70
CA GLY A 51 -2.85 0.74 -17.61
C GLY A 51 -2.73 1.83 -16.55
N SER A 52 -3.69 2.75 -16.42
CA SER A 52 -3.71 3.71 -15.31
C SER A 52 -3.84 2.98 -13.98
N ARG A 53 -3.01 3.38 -13.00
CA ARG A 53 -2.95 2.77 -11.66
C ARG A 53 -3.33 3.73 -10.52
N TYR A 54 -3.82 4.92 -10.86
CA TYR A 54 -4.12 5.99 -9.91
C TYR A 54 -5.60 6.34 -9.90
N LEU A 55 -6.42 5.38 -10.30
CA LEU A 55 -7.86 5.53 -10.30
C LEU A 55 -8.40 5.19 -8.92
N TYR A 56 -9.21 6.08 -8.35
CA TYR A 56 -9.86 5.88 -7.08
C TYR A 56 -11.38 6.06 -7.25
N GLU A 57 -12.13 4.97 -7.15
CA GLU A 57 -13.58 4.99 -7.20
C GLU A 57 -14.15 5.66 -5.95
N ILE A 58 -15.04 6.64 -6.14
CA ILE A 58 -15.71 7.36 -5.04
C ILE A 58 -17.01 6.66 -4.64
N ASN A 59 -17.79 6.35 -5.64
CA ASN A 59 -19.08 5.69 -5.55
C ASN A 59 -19.38 5.13 -6.93
N GLY A 60 -20.23 4.15 -7.09
CA GLY A 60 -20.51 3.50 -8.36
C GLY A 60 -20.79 4.41 -9.59
N ARG A 61 -20.60 5.73 -9.47
CA ARG A 61 -20.84 6.74 -10.53
C ARG A 61 -19.57 7.53 -10.91
N TRP A 62 -18.65 7.76 -9.97
CA TRP A 62 -17.51 8.66 -10.16
C TRP A 62 -16.20 8.06 -9.68
N THR A 63 -15.15 8.29 -10.44
CA THR A 63 -13.77 7.90 -10.13
C THR A 63 -12.87 9.13 -10.15
N ILE A 64 -11.87 9.21 -9.28
CA ILE A 64 -10.82 10.24 -9.33
C ILE A 64 -9.60 9.68 -10.04
N ASP A 65 -9.14 10.38 -11.08
CA ASP A 65 -7.82 10.17 -11.66
C ASP A 65 -6.76 10.94 -10.86
N GLY A 66 -6.08 10.24 -10.00
CA GLY A 66 -5.02 10.79 -9.15
C GLY A 66 -3.63 10.75 -9.78
N SER A 67 -3.50 10.56 -11.08
CA SER A 67 -2.20 10.42 -11.77
C SER A 67 -1.32 11.69 -11.73
N GLY A 68 -1.93 12.86 -11.51
CA GLY A 68 -1.20 14.14 -11.46
C GLY A 68 -0.20 14.21 -10.31
N ARG A 69 1.03 14.70 -10.57
CA ARG A 69 2.11 14.81 -9.56
C ARG A 69 1.78 15.75 -8.40
N ARG A 70 0.83 16.68 -8.58
CA ARG A 70 0.32 17.56 -7.50
C ARG A 70 -0.56 16.83 -6.50
N ASN A 71 -1.04 15.63 -6.84
CA ASN A 71 -1.73 14.74 -5.90
C ASN A 71 -0.72 14.07 -4.98
N ILE A 72 -0.52 14.62 -3.80
CA ILE A 72 0.42 14.03 -2.83
C ILE A 72 -0.09 12.70 -2.28
N GLY A 73 -1.41 12.51 -2.18
CA GLY A 73 -2.02 11.27 -1.72
C GLY A 73 -1.64 10.05 -2.55
N ARG A 74 -1.28 10.23 -3.84
CA ARG A 74 -0.83 9.14 -4.71
C ARG A 74 0.46 8.43 -4.25
N TYR A 75 1.24 9.08 -3.40
CA TYR A 75 2.49 8.52 -2.89
C TYR A 75 2.31 7.70 -1.62
N ALA A 76 1.11 7.69 -1.02
CA ALA A 76 0.80 6.76 0.06
C ALA A 76 0.60 5.35 -0.51
N ASN A 77 1.52 4.44 -0.21
CA ASN A 77 1.54 3.09 -0.77
C ASN A 77 0.53 2.15 -0.07
N HIS A 78 0.22 1.03 -0.74
CA HIS A 78 -0.59 -0.02 -0.14
C HIS A 78 0.12 -0.76 0.97
N SER A 79 -0.62 -1.09 2.03
CA SER A 79 -0.21 -2.04 3.04
C SER A 79 -1.39 -2.88 3.52
N CYS A 80 -1.17 -4.21 3.65
CA CYS A 80 -2.11 -5.13 4.32
C CYS A 80 -2.08 -5.00 5.86
N ARG A 81 -1.28 -4.09 6.41
CA ARG A 81 -1.24 -3.66 7.81
C ARG A 81 -1.00 -2.16 7.83
N PRO A 82 -2.00 -1.37 7.43
CA PRO A 82 -1.86 0.05 7.21
C PRO A 82 -1.74 0.84 8.52
N ASN A 83 -1.34 2.10 8.42
CA ASN A 83 -1.38 3.08 9.49
C ASN A 83 -2.29 4.29 9.18
N ALA A 84 -2.84 4.31 7.97
CA ALA A 84 -3.85 5.26 7.53
C ALA A 84 -5.00 4.54 6.82
N GLU A 85 -6.10 5.21 6.66
CA GLU A 85 -7.26 4.80 5.89
C GLU A 85 -7.72 5.93 4.98
N SER A 86 -8.43 5.58 3.93
CA SER A 86 -9.05 6.57 3.04
C SER A 86 -10.53 6.73 3.37
N HIS A 87 -10.99 7.96 3.40
CA HIS A 87 -12.38 8.32 3.65
C HIS A 87 -12.91 9.23 2.55
N PHE A 88 -14.10 8.92 2.06
CA PHE A 88 -14.87 9.86 1.26
C PHE A 88 -15.73 10.73 2.18
N THR A 89 -15.48 12.02 2.14
CA THR A 89 -16.23 13.01 2.94
C THR A 89 -16.36 14.34 2.20
N LYS A 90 -17.53 14.95 2.23
CA LYS A 90 -17.80 16.25 1.59
C LYS A 90 -17.28 16.36 0.15
N GLY A 91 -17.45 15.29 -0.64
CA GLY A 91 -17.01 15.25 -2.03
C GLY A 91 -15.50 15.06 -2.26
N LYS A 92 -14.74 14.73 -1.22
CA LYS A 92 -13.28 14.57 -1.24
C LYS A 92 -12.86 13.21 -0.68
N ILE A 93 -11.78 12.67 -1.22
CA ILE A 93 -11.09 11.53 -0.62
C ILE A 93 -9.97 12.06 0.25
N ILE A 94 -9.98 11.73 1.52
CA ILE A 94 -8.95 12.12 2.48
C ILE A 94 -8.25 10.88 3.05
N LEU A 95 -6.97 10.99 3.31
CA LEU A 95 -6.23 10.01 4.13
C LEU A 95 -6.19 10.51 5.58
N ARG A 96 -6.52 9.61 6.50
CA ARG A 96 -6.56 9.83 7.95
C ARG A 96 -5.78 8.73 8.66
N ALA A 97 -5.04 9.08 9.70
CA ALA A 97 -4.32 8.11 10.50
C ALA A 97 -5.27 7.22 11.32
N ILE A 98 -5.11 5.90 11.27
CA ILE A 98 -5.86 4.95 12.12
C ILE A 98 -5.12 4.59 13.41
N LYS A 99 -3.85 4.95 13.50
CA LYS A 99 -3.01 4.84 14.69
C LYS A 99 -1.97 5.95 14.70
N ALA A 100 -1.26 6.15 15.81
CA ALA A 100 -0.14 7.07 15.84
C ALA A 100 0.94 6.66 14.84
N ILE A 101 1.47 7.62 14.08
CA ILE A 101 2.54 7.43 13.08
C ILE A 101 3.75 8.22 13.55
N ARG A 102 4.90 7.58 13.63
CA ARG A 102 6.15 8.20 14.10
C ARG A 102 6.87 8.90 12.94
N PRO A 103 7.70 9.91 13.22
CA PRO A 103 8.61 10.45 12.22
C PRO A 103 9.45 9.32 11.59
N GLY A 104 9.59 9.35 10.27
CA GLY A 104 10.28 8.31 9.50
C GLY A 104 9.43 7.12 9.06
N ASP A 105 8.27 6.88 9.68
CA ASP A 105 7.36 5.82 9.24
C ASP A 105 6.75 6.15 7.88
N GLU A 106 6.64 5.15 7.02
CA GLU A 106 5.91 5.25 5.74
C GLU A 106 4.40 5.29 6.02
N ILE A 107 3.72 6.27 5.47
CA ILE A 107 2.26 6.41 5.52
C ILE A 107 1.67 5.49 4.46
N THR A 108 0.87 4.53 4.90
CA THR A 108 0.30 3.51 4.03
C THR A 108 -1.17 3.27 4.35
N TYR A 109 -1.97 2.94 3.34
CA TYR A 109 -3.36 2.59 3.52
C TYR A 109 -3.73 1.32 2.72
N ASP A 110 -4.88 0.73 2.99
CA ASP A 110 -5.38 -0.39 2.21
C ASP A 110 -6.06 0.13 0.94
N TYR A 111 -5.65 -0.38 -0.22
CA TYR A 111 -6.22 0.01 -1.50
C TYR A 111 -7.55 -0.69 -1.82
N GLY A 112 -8.00 -1.57 -0.92
CA GLY A 112 -9.17 -2.41 -1.10
C GLY A 112 -8.86 -3.75 -1.77
N ASP A 113 -9.77 -4.69 -1.55
CA ASP A 113 -9.60 -6.09 -1.96
C ASP A 113 -9.47 -6.24 -3.48
N ASP A 114 -10.26 -5.49 -4.22
CA ASP A 114 -10.30 -5.56 -5.68
C ASP A 114 -8.96 -5.15 -6.29
N TYR A 115 -8.43 -3.98 -5.91
CA TYR A 115 -7.13 -3.51 -6.37
C TYR A 115 -5.99 -4.43 -5.89
N TYR A 116 -6.12 -4.95 -4.67
CA TYR A 116 -5.14 -5.88 -4.11
C TYR A 116 -5.08 -7.20 -4.90
N ARG A 117 -6.23 -7.76 -5.26
CA ARG A 117 -6.30 -9.04 -5.98
C ARG A 117 -5.91 -8.90 -7.44
N ASN A 118 -6.39 -7.87 -8.11
CA ASN A 118 -6.28 -7.74 -9.56
C ASN A 118 -5.03 -6.98 -10.01
N VAL A 119 -4.56 -5.99 -9.24
CA VAL A 119 -3.44 -5.14 -9.63
C VAL A 119 -2.15 -5.45 -8.86
N ILE A 120 -2.19 -5.43 -7.53
CA ILE A 120 -0.99 -5.68 -6.71
C ILE A 120 -0.63 -7.16 -6.72
N THR A 121 -1.61 -8.01 -6.59
CA THR A 121 -1.58 -9.47 -6.35
C THR A 121 -0.89 -9.87 -5.04
N PRO A 122 -1.40 -10.88 -4.32
CA PRO A 122 -0.83 -11.31 -3.04
C PRO A 122 0.64 -11.72 -3.11
N ARG A 123 1.05 -12.31 -4.23
CA ARG A 123 2.45 -12.76 -4.46
C ARG A 123 3.42 -11.59 -4.66
N ARG A 124 2.96 -10.49 -5.24
CA ARG A 124 3.79 -9.31 -5.57
C ARG A 124 3.72 -8.21 -4.52
N CYS A 125 2.80 -8.28 -3.56
CA CYS A 125 2.67 -7.27 -2.52
C CYS A 125 3.99 -7.10 -1.74
N LYS A 126 4.54 -5.87 -1.71
CA LYS A 126 5.82 -5.54 -1.08
C LYS A 126 5.67 -4.99 0.34
N CYS A 127 4.45 -4.94 0.90
CA CYS A 127 4.26 -4.47 2.27
C CYS A 127 4.97 -5.37 3.30
N VAL A 128 5.24 -4.82 4.47
CA VAL A 128 5.99 -5.51 5.55
C VAL A 128 5.34 -6.84 5.91
N LYS A 129 4.00 -6.86 6.13
CA LYS A 129 3.25 -8.08 6.49
C LYS A 129 3.43 -9.20 5.46
N CYS A 130 3.22 -8.91 4.17
CA CYS A 130 3.33 -9.91 3.11
C CYS A 130 4.76 -10.41 2.91
N ARG A 131 5.75 -9.53 3.08
CA ARG A 131 7.17 -9.92 3.02
C ARG A 131 7.56 -10.84 4.17
N GLN A 132 7.14 -10.51 5.40
CA GLN A 132 7.36 -11.36 6.57
C GLN A 132 6.74 -12.73 6.39
N LYS A 133 5.46 -12.79 5.93
CA LYS A 133 4.77 -14.05 5.63
C LYS A 133 5.54 -14.91 4.62
N ARG A 134 5.99 -14.31 3.50
CA ARG A 134 6.78 -15.05 2.49
C ARG A 134 8.16 -15.47 3.00
N ALA A 135 8.81 -14.66 3.83
CA ALA A 135 10.09 -15.04 4.44
C ALA A 135 9.93 -16.20 5.41
N ALA A 136 8.90 -16.20 6.25
CA ALA A 136 8.58 -17.30 7.16
C ALA A 136 8.28 -18.59 6.39
N ALA A 137 7.46 -18.52 5.34
CA ALA A 137 7.16 -19.69 4.50
C ALA A 137 8.42 -20.29 3.86
N ARG A 138 9.32 -19.43 3.35
CA ARG A 138 10.61 -19.89 2.79
C ARG A 138 11.52 -20.55 3.84
N ARG A 139 11.55 -20.02 5.06
CA ARG A 139 12.30 -20.63 6.17
C ARG A 139 11.74 -22.01 6.52
N ALA A 140 10.42 -22.13 6.65
CA ALA A 140 9.75 -23.39 6.93
C ALA A 140 10.03 -24.44 5.84
N GLN A 141 9.94 -24.05 4.56
CA GLN A 141 10.24 -24.93 3.43
C GLN A 141 11.69 -25.41 3.43
N ARG A 142 12.65 -24.53 3.69
CA ARG A 142 14.08 -24.90 3.81
C ARG A 142 14.32 -25.89 4.95
N ALA A 143 13.69 -25.66 6.11
CA ALA A 143 13.78 -26.56 7.25
C ALA A 143 13.19 -27.94 6.94
N ALA A 144 12.04 -28.00 6.27
CA ALA A 144 11.39 -29.25 5.85
C ALA A 144 12.29 -30.04 4.86
N ASN A 145 12.85 -29.34 3.86
CA ASN A 145 13.76 -29.96 2.89
C ASN A 145 15.04 -30.51 3.57
N ALA A 146 15.61 -29.76 4.51
CA ALA A 146 16.79 -30.22 5.26
C ALA A 146 16.48 -31.46 6.12
N ARG A 147 15.30 -31.51 6.78
CA ARG A 147 14.85 -32.70 7.53
C ARG A 147 14.66 -33.91 6.61
N ALA A 148 14.03 -33.71 5.46
CA ALA A 148 13.83 -34.77 4.47
C ALA A 148 15.18 -35.34 3.96
N LEU A 149 16.15 -34.47 3.68
CA LEU A 149 17.48 -34.88 3.25
C LEU A 149 18.21 -35.69 4.34
N ARG A 150 18.13 -35.26 5.61
CA ARG A 150 18.71 -36.01 6.74
C ARG A 150 18.05 -37.39 6.90
N ARG A 151 16.73 -37.51 6.73
CA ARG A 151 16.03 -38.82 6.74
C ARG A 151 16.55 -39.73 5.63
N LYS A 152 16.65 -39.24 4.39
CA LYS A 152 17.18 -40.02 3.26
C LYS A 152 18.61 -40.48 3.48
N ARG A 153 19.48 -39.66 4.07
CA ARG A 153 20.88 -40.05 4.40
C ARG A 153 20.92 -41.14 5.47
N ARG A 154 20.06 -41.02 6.51
CA ARG A 154 19.98 -42.04 7.58
C ARG A 154 19.45 -43.38 7.06
N SER A 155 18.46 -43.40 6.16
CA SER A 155 17.92 -44.63 5.59
C SER A 155 18.91 -45.33 4.65
N ARG A 156 19.79 -44.59 3.97
CA ARG A 156 20.85 -45.18 3.12
C ARG A 156 22.08 -45.63 3.87
N ALA A 157 22.27 -45.19 5.11
CA ALA A 157 23.41 -45.57 5.96
C ALA A 157 23.08 -46.70 6.94
N ARG A 158 21.89 -47.31 6.87
CA ARG A 158 21.57 -48.56 7.60
C ARG A 158 21.91 -49.73 6.70
N PRO A 159 22.79 -50.64 7.19
CA PRO A 159 23.14 -51.90 6.48
C PRO A 159 21.92 -52.81 6.34
#